data_c4650bd148af67ce1dd0ac8fc7bdd6bf
#
_entry.id   c4650bd148af67ce1dd0ac8fc7bdd6bf
#
_cell.length_a   1.000
_cell.length_b   1.000
_cell.length_c   1.000
_cell.angle_alpha   90.00
_cell.angle_beta   90.00
_cell.angle_gamma   90.00
#
_symmetry.space_group_name_H-M   'P 1'
#
loop_
_entity.id
_entity.type
_entity.pdbx_description
1 polymer ?
#
loop_
_entity_poly.entity_id
_entity_poly.type
_entity_poly.pdbx_seq_one_letter_code
_entity_poly.pdbx_strand_id
1 'polypeptide(L)'
;MRLAPAGIAFAFLLLTPLAQATSAEPQAFLTRLEQAGKQPAFAQLERRQRELLVQRLRQAAQPFDQSGIAHVHQGAPLADEAWLNAQGYDFAKEKLQQADLQLLEGFRTLPASLLAASTATVARINHQASPALQDRALLDADGIAFLYFTADALGPRLGQAFLDAYERGELGKAAALIKASEVSTAPAKKYFDYPRPFLRPEKPVTPVMDRVVVGDGQAYTAAAGAFPSGHSTVGYTDTLLLAAMLPERAPALLARGAGYGYSRQVLGVHYPLDVIGGRMIARYNVAHYLADPAYRRLFDEAREQLRSALTKACGVALAQCAAGTAAEQDPWNSPAAFAFNHYTLTYGLPAAGSATQPVQVPEKAPVLAQALAPTLDATTARKRLAEPHGVAELGLDPPHAQWQRLDLLDAIHQR
;
A
#
# COMPACT_ATOMS: atom_id res chain seq x y z
N MET A 1 40.77 51.82 -46.33
CA MET A 1 39.65 50.84 -46.20
C MET A 1 40.11 49.74 -45.27
N ARG A 2 39.61 49.74 -44.06
CA ARG A 2 39.92 48.69 -43.03
C ARG A 2 38.58 47.92 -42.77
N LEU A 3 38.60 46.66 -43.09
CA LEU A 3 37.54 45.71 -42.80
C LEU A 3 37.61 45.24 -41.35
N ALA A 4 36.51 45.39 -40.61
CA ALA A 4 36.34 44.84 -39.28
C ALA A 4 35.84 43.38 -39.35
N PRO A 5 36.24 42.47 -38.44
CA PRO A 5 35.73 41.13 -38.40
C PRO A 5 34.41 41.04 -37.63
N ALA A 6 33.45 40.32 -38.23
CA ALA A 6 32.18 39.96 -37.59
C ALA A 6 32.40 38.89 -36.53
N GLY A 7 32.06 39.20 -35.27
CA GLY A 7 32.05 38.23 -34.17
C GLY A 7 30.78 37.37 -34.22
N ILE A 8 30.95 36.05 -34.29
CA ILE A 8 29.88 35.08 -34.12
C ILE A 8 29.71 34.81 -32.64
N ALA A 9 28.57 35.23 -32.07
CA ALA A 9 28.21 34.91 -30.69
C ALA A 9 27.62 33.49 -30.62
N PHE A 10 28.31 32.57 -29.98
CA PHE A 10 27.77 31.27 -29.62
C PHE A 10 26.88 31.41 -28.39
N ALA A 11 25.58 31.23 -28.56
CA ALA A 11 24.65 31.09 -27.46
C ALA A 11 24.79 29.69 -26.85
N PHE A 12 25.41 29.57 -25.69
CA PHE A 12 25.37 28.35 -24.86
C PHE A 12 23.96 28.25 -24.26
N LEU A 13 23.16 27.32 -24.78
CA LEU A 13 21.95 26.86 -24.11
C LEU A 13 22.39 26.06 -22.88
N LEU A 14 22.24 26.65 -21.70
CA LEU A 14 22.32 25.94 -20.42
C LEU A 14 21.14 24.99 -20.33
N LEU A 15 21.33 23.75 -20.67
CA LEU A 15 20.45 22.64 -20.33
C LEU A 15 20.54 22.43 -18.82
N THR A 16 19.57 23.00 -18.08
CA THR A 16 19.38 22.69 -16.66
C THR A 16 18.98 21.22 -16.52
N PRO A 17 19.64 20.45 -15.64
CA PRO A 17 19.25 19.07 -15.40
C PRO A 17 17.99 19.04 -14.53
N LEU A 18 16.82 18.89 -15.14
CA LEU A 18 15.53 18.69 -14.47
C LEU A 18 15.31 17.26 -13.93
N ALA A 19 16.34 16.41 -13.91
CA ALA A 19 16.16 14.96 -13.69
C ALA A 19 16.67 14.44 -12.33
N GLN A 20 17.11 15.27 -11.40
CA GLN A 20 17.75 14.76 -10.16
C GLN A 20 16.96 14.95 -8.85
N ALA A 21 15.84 15.67 -8.84
CA ALA A 21 15.07 15.87 -7.60
C ALA A 21 14.19 14.67 -7.17
N THR A 22 13.87 13.73 -8.06
CA THR A 22 12.90 12.66 -7.81
C THR A 22 13.46 11.35 -7.21
N SER A 23 14.76 11.21 -7.06
CA SER A 23 15.39 9.97 -6.54
C SER A 23 15.74 10.00 -5.05
N ALA A 24 15.76 11.17 -4.40
CA ALA A 24 16.22 11.31 -3.03
C ALA A 24 15.15 10.92 -1.97
N GLU A 25 13.86 11.14 -2.26
CA GLU A 25 12.77 10.95 -1.29
C GLU A 25 12.54 9.49 -0.87
N PRO A 26 12.42 8.49 -1.77
CA PRO A 26 12.27 7.11 -1.35
C PRO A 26 13.48 6.58 -0.59
N GLN A 27 14.71 7.01 -0.94
CA GLN A 27 15.93 6.54 -0.31
C GLN A 27 16.04 6.96 1.16
N ALA A 28 15.61 8.16 1.51
CA ALA A 28 15.63 8.63 2.90
C ALA A 28 14.76 7.73 3.81
N PHE A 29 13.58 7.37 3.35
CA PHE A 29 12.69 6.44 4.08
C PHE A 29 13.26 5.03 4.14
N LEU A 30 13.74 4.47 3.01
CA LEU A 30 14.28 3.11 2.97
C LEU A 30 15.49 2.95 3.89
N THR A 31 16.39 3.93 3.90
CA THR A 31 17.53 3.98 4.83
C THR A 31 17.05 4.00 6.29
N ARG A 32 16.04 4.82 6.59
CA ARG A 32 15.47 4.90 7.94
C ARG A 32 14.83 3.58 8.37
N LEU A 33 14.12 2.90 7.45
CA LEU A 33 13.51 1.60 7.71
C LEU A 33 14.58 0.54 8.05
N GLU A 34 15.67 0.49 7.30
CA GLU A 34 16.78 -0.42 7.58
C GLU A 34 17.51 -0.08 8.90
N GLN A 35 17.62 1.20 9.24
CA GLN A 35 18.20 1.62 10.51
C GLN A 35 17.31 1.24 11.70
N ALA A 36 15.99 1.37 11.57
CA ALA A 36 15.04 0.96 12.59
C ALA A 36 15.12 -0.55 12.86
N GLY A 37 15.29 -1.39 11.82
CA GLY A 37 15.50 -2.83 11.97
C GLY A 37 16.76 -3.21 12.76
N LYS A 38 17.68 -2.27 13.01
CA LYS A 38 18.86 -2.46 13.89
C LYS A 38 18.60 -2.03 15.33
N GLN A 39 17.52 -1.32 15.62
CA GLN A 39 17.13 -0.90 16.95
C GLN A 39 16.48 -2.07 17.71
N PRO A 40 16.87 -2.35 18.96
CA PRO A 40 16.45 -3.57 19.66
C PRO A 40 14.94 -3.80 19.66
N ALA A 41 14.14 -2.77 19.93
CA ALA A 41 12.68 -2.88 20.04
C ALA A 41 12.01 -3.19 18.69
N PHE A 42 12.42 -2.53 17.61
CA PHE A 42 11.92 -2.81 16.26
C PHE A 42 12.43 -4.15 15.73
N ALA A 43 13.71 -4.45 15.92
CA ALA A 43 14.29 -5.74 15.55
C ALA A 43 13.59 -6.92 16.23
N GLN A 44 13.19 -6.75 17.50
CA GLN A 44 12.42 -7.77 18.23
C GLN A 44 11.02 -7.93 17.63
N LEU A 45 10.33 -6.83 17.34
CA LEU A 45 9.00 -6.84 16.73
C LEU A 45 9.03 -7.52 15.36
N GLU A 46 9.98 -7.15 14.49
CA GLU A 46 10.14 -7.74 13.16
C GLU A 46 10.45 -9.24 13.20
N ARG A 47 11.33 -9.67 14.13
CA ARG A 47 11.59 -11.10 14.36
C ARG A 47 10.32 -11.83 14.78
N ARG A 48 9.58 -11.29 15.76
CA ARG A 48 8.34 -11.90 16.25
C ARG A 48 7.30 -12.02 15.15
N GLN A 49 7.12 -10.97 14.37
CA GLN A 49 6.22 -10.94 13.20
C GLN A 49 6.57 -12.03 12.19
N ARG A 50 7.86 -12.15 11.84
CA ARG A 50 8.37 -13.19 10.93
C ARG A 50 8.15 -14.59 11.49
N GLU A 51 8.51 -14.82 12.75
CA GLU A 51 8.37 -16.14 13.41
C GLU A 51 6.92 -16.60 13.42
N LEU A 52 5.99 -15.73 13.79
CA LEU A 52 4.57 -16.03 13.82
C LEU A 52 4.03 -16.35 12.42
N LEU A 53 4.37 -15.53 11.43
CA LEU A 53 3.96 -15.75 10.04
C LEU A 53 4.45 -17.13 9.53
N VAL A 54 5.75 -17.39 9.63
CA VAL A 54 6.34 -18.65 9.14
C VAL A 54 5.77 -19.86 9.88
N GLN A 55 5.56 -19.74 11.20
CA GLN A 55 4.93 -20.80 11.99
C GLN A 55 3.50 -21.09 11.51
N ARG A 56 2.69 -20.06 11.30
CA ARG A 56 1.30 -20.21 10.83
C ARG A 56 1.24 -20.77 9.42
N LEU A 57 2.10 -20.30 8.53
CA LEU A 57 2.17 -20.85 7.17
C LEU A 57 2.55 -22.34 7.19
N ARG A 58 3.54 -22.75 8.00
CA ARG A 58 3.91 -24.16 8.14
C ARG A 58 2.79 -25.05 8.68
N GLN A 59 1.93 -24.50 9.53
CA GLN A 59 0.77 -25.24 10.05
C GLN A 59 -0.36 -25.35 9.02
N ALA A 60 -0.56 -24.33 8.21
CA ALA A 60 -1.69 -24.22 7.28
C ALA A 60 -1.37 -24.74 5.87
N ALA A 61 -0.13 -24.56 5.38
CA ALA A 61 0.28 -24.99 4.05
C ALA A 61 0.80 -26.45 4.08
N GLN A 62 0.09 -27.34 3.36
CA GLN A 62 0.49 -28.73 3.21
C GLN A 62 0.35 -29.14 1.74
N PRO A 63 1.45 -29.37 1.01
CA PRO A 63 2.85 -29.31 1.46
C PRO A 63 3.31 -27.88 1.81
N PHE A 64 4.39 -27.76 2.57
CA PHE A 64 4.99 -26.45 2.88
C PHE A 64 5.92 -26.04 1.73
N ASP A 65 5.32 -25.55 0.66
CA ASP A 65 5.93 -25.02 -0.55
C ASP A 65 5.08 -23.85 -1.08
N GLN A 66 5.49 -23.23 -2.18
CA GLN A 66 4.76 -22.11 -2.78
C GLN A 66 3.33 -22.47 -3.19
N SER A 67 3.06 -23.71 -3.58
CA SER A 67 1.72 -24.19 -3.94
C SER A 67 0.80 -24.28 -2.70
N GLY A 68 1.30 -24.85 -1.61
CA GLY A 68 0.58 -24.90 -0.33
C GLY A 68 0.32 -23.51 0.25
N ILE A 69 1.30 -22.61 0.19
CA ILE A 69 1.14 -21.21 0.61
C ILE A 69 0.08 -20.50 -0.23
N ALA A 70 0.08 -20.67 -1.54
CA ALA A 70 -0.94 -20.09 -2.42
C ALA A 70 -2.37 -20.55 -2.06
N HIS A 71 -2.52 -21.75 -1.48
CA HIS A 71 -3.80 -22.23 -0.96
C HIS A 71 -4.22 -21.48 0.32
N VAL A 72 -3.27 -21.23 1.23
CA VAL A 72 -3.52 -20.42 2.45
C VAL A 72 -3.95 -19.00 2.11
N HIS A 73 -3.45 -18.42 1.02
CA HIS A 73 -3.81 -17.08 0.56
C HIS A 73 -5.31 -16.92 0.23
N GLN A 74 -6.05 -18.01 0.07
CA GLN A 74 -7.49 -18.00 -0.23
C GLN A 74 -8.36 -17.95 1.03
N GLY A 75 -7.76 -18.10 2.21
CA GLY A 75 -8.44 -18.12 3.50
C GLY A 75 -8.28 -16.82 4.29
N ALA A 76 -8.94 -16.77 5.44
CA ALA A 76 -8.84 -15.71 6.42
C ALA A 76 -8.47 -16.27 7.81
N PRO A 77 -7.24 -16.75 7.99
CA PRO A 77 -6.82 -17.32 9.28
C PRO A 77 -6.99 -16.31 10.42
N LEU A 78 -7.34 -16.81 11.61
CA LEU A 78 -7.60 -16.01 12.81
C LEU A 78 -8.79 -15.04 12.72
N ALA A 79 -9.63 -15.18 11.68
CA ALA A 79 -10.87 -14.42 11.52
C ALA A 79 -12.04 -15.08 12.27
N ASP A 80 -12.94 -14.27 12.84
CA ASP A 80 -14.21 -14.72 13.39
C ASP A 80 -15.26 -14.81 12.27
N GLU A 81 -15.13 -15.84 11.43
CA GLU A 81 -16.05 -16.08 10.33
C GLU A 81 -17.47 -16.37 10.82
N ALA A 82 -17.62 -17.00 11.99
CA ALA A 82 -18.93 -17.30 12.56
C ALA A 82 -19.71 -16.03 12.89
N TRP A 83 -19.04 -15.04 13.51
CA TRP A 83 -19.63 -13.73 13.74
C TRP A 83 -20.03 -13.07 12.41
N LEU A 84 -19.13 -13.03 11.45
CA LEU A 84 -19.37 -12.34 10.18
C LEU A 84 -20.53 -12.97 9.40
N ASN A 85 -20.55 -14.30 9.30
CA ASN A 85 -21.61 -15.04 8.60
C ASN A 85 -22.99 -14.81 9.25
N ALA A 86 -23.04 -14.70 10.58
CA ALA A 86 -24.29 -14.43 11.31
C ALA A 86 -24.89 -13.04 10.98
N GLN A 87 -24.08 -12.11 10.45
CA GLN A 87 -24.55 -10.77 10.07
C GLN A 87 -25.31 -10.76 8.74
N GLY A 88 -25.08 -11.75 7.85
CA GLY A 88 -25.75 -11.82 6.55
C GLY A 88 -25.47 -10.65 5.61
N TYR A 89 -24.35 -9.93 5.79
CA TYR A 89 -24.02 -8.80 4.96
C TYR A 89 -23.51 -9.24 3.59
N ASP A 90 -24.10 -8.70 2.53
CA ASP A 90 -23.66 -8.90 1.15
C ASP A 90 -22.55 -7.89 0.80
N PHE A 91 -21.31 -8.37 0.65
CA PHE A 91 -20.17 -7.57 0.23
C PHE A 91 -20.22 -7.15 -1.25
N ALA A 92 -21.21 -7.57 -2.01
CA ALA A 92 -21.43 -7.23 -3.41
C ALA A 92 -20.17 -7.37 -4.30
N LYS A 93 -19.38 -8.44 -4.07
CA LYS A 93 -18.05 -8.63 -4.69
C LYS A 93 -18.07 -8.55 -6.23
N GLU A 94 -19.03 -9.20 -6.87
CA GLU A 94 -19.13 -9.21 -8.34
C GLU A 94 -19.43 -7.82 -8.89
N LYS A 95 -20.30 -7.07 -8.22
CA LYS A 95 -20.62 -5.69 -8.58
C LYS A 95 -19.40 -4.77 -8.45
N LEU A 96 -18.64 -4.92 -7.35
CA LEU A 96 -17.42 -4.15 -7.15
C LEU A 96 -16.33 -4.54 -8.17
N GLN A 97 -16.16 -5.82 -8.49
CA GLN A 97 -15.23 -6.25 -9.55
C GLN A 97 -15.56 -5.64 -10.93
N GLN A 98 -16.85 -5.50 -11.26
CA GLN A 98 -17.28 -4.83 -12.50
C GLN A 98 -16.98 -3.32 -12.44
N ALA A 99 -17.22 -2.67 -11.30
CA ALA A 99 -16.90 -1.27 -11.11
C ALA A 99 -15.37 -1.01 -11.15
N ASP A 100 -14.56 -1.93 -10.61
CA ASP A 100 -13.10 -1.86 -10.66
C ASP A 100 -12.57 -1.91 -12.10
N LEU A 101 -13.20 -2.68 -12.98
CA LEU A 101 -12.86 -2.67 -14.42
C LEU A 101 -13.08 -1.29 -15.03
N GLN A 102 -14.24 -0.67 -14.77
CA GLN A 102 -14.56 0.67 -15.25
C GLN A 102 -13.64 1.74 -14.66
N LEU A 103 -13.32 1.62 -13.38
CA LEU A 103 -12.38 2.49 -12.68
C LEU A 103 -11.00 2.54 -13.34
N LEU A 104 -10.54 1.40 -13.86
CA LEU A 104 -9.20 1.24 -14.40
C LEU A 104 -9.13 1.29 -15.95
N GLU A 105 -10.22 1.58 -16.64
CA GLU A 105 -10.27 1.55 -18.12
C GLU A 105 -9.25 2.51 -18.76
N GLY A 106 -8.90 3.60 -18.08
CA GLY A 106 -7.85 4.53 -18.50
C GLY A 106 -6.50 3.87 -18.79
N PHE A 107 -6.20 2.72 -18.16
CA PHE A 107 -4.96 1.99 -18.40
C PHE A 107 -4.76 1.60 -19.87
N ARG A 108 -5.83 1.32 -20.61
CA ARG A 108 -5.78 0.91 -22.03
C ARG A 108 -5.33 2.01 -22.98
N THR A 109 -5.45 3.25 -22.56
CA THR A 109 -5.16 4.43 -23.38
C THR A 109 -3.87 5.14 -22.96
N LEU A 110 -3.14 4.57 -22.00
CA LEU A 110 -1.90 5.16 -21.51
C LEU A 110 -0.84 5.23 -22.63
N PRO A 111 -0.09 6.34 -22.71
CA PRO A 111 0.98 6.50 -23.70
C PRO A 111 2.09 5.43 -23.54
N ALA A 112 2.63 4.95 -24.63
CA ALA A 112 3.75 3.98 -24.61
C ALA A 112 4.97 4.51 -23.84
N SER A 113 5.20 5.81 -23.82
CA SER A 113 6.27 6.45 -23.04
C SER A 113 6.06 6.29 -21.54
N LEU A 114 4.81 6.37 -21.03
CA LEU A 114 4.48 6.17 -19.63
C LEU A 114 4.65 4.69 -19.24
N LEU A 115 4.22 3.76 -20.07
CA LEU A 115 4.43 2.33 -19.86
C LEU A 115 5.92 1.97 -19.86
N ALA A 116 6.72 2.55 -20.74
CA ALA A 116 8.17 2.39 -20.76
C ALA A 116 8.85 2.96 -19.51
N ALA A 117 8.41 4.15 -19.05
CA ALA A 117 8.89 4.74 -17.79
C ALA A 117 8.56 3.87 -16.58
N SER A 118 7.33 3.30 -16.55
CA SER A 118 6.91 2.37 -15.52
C SER A 118 7.77 1.09 -15.50
N THR A 119 8.12 0.56 -16.66
CA THR A 119 9.03 -0.59 -16.81
C THR A 119 10.45 -0.25 -16.33
N ALA A 120 10.98 0.90 -16.70
CA ALA A 120 12.30 1.34 -16.24
C ALA A 120 12.35 1.56 -14.71
N THR A 121 11.25 2.06 -14.13
CA THR A 121 11.16 2.29 -12.68
C THR A 121 11.17 0.98 -11.89
N VAL A 122 10.40 -0.04 -12.28
CA VAL A 122 10.45 -1.33 -11.58
C VAL A 122 11.82 -1.99 -11.71
N ALA A 123 12.45 -1.94 -12.87
CA ALA A 123 13.81 -2.50 -13.04
C ALA A 123 14.80 -1.81 -12.10
N ARG A 124 14.76 -0.48 -12.00
CA ARG A 124 15.62 0.29 -11.08
C ARG A 124 15.36 -0.09 -9.63
N ILE A 125 14.09 -0.13 -9.18
CA ILE A 125 13.74 -0.48 -7.80
C ILE A 125 14.21 -1.88 -7.45
N ASN A 126 13.98 -2.87 -8.31
CA ASN A 126 14.39 -4.25 -8.12
C ASN A 126 15.92 -4.39 -8.01
N HIS A 127 16.67 -3.75 -8.90
CA HIS A 127 18.13 -3.82 -8.90
C HIS A 127 18.79 -3.09 -7.71
N GLN A 128 18.14 -2.04 -7.19
CA GLN A 128 18.65 -1.26 -6.06
C GLN A 128 18.22 -1.79 -4.69
N ALA A 129 17.34 -2.79 -4.68
CA ALA A 129 16.80 -3.33 -3.44
C ALA A 129 17.87 -4.09 -2.65
N SER A 130 18.09 -3.69 -1.40
CA SER A 130 18.97 -4.40 -0.47
C SER A 130 18.40 -5.78 -0.10
N PRO A 131 19.25 -6.72 0.35
CA PRO A 131 18.78 -8.01 0.86
C PRO A 131 17.69 -7.87 1.96
N ALA A 132 17.82 -6.89 2.85
CA ALA A 132 16.84 -6.65 3.91
C ALA A 132 15.47 -6.22 3.36
N LEU A 133 15.44 -5.37 2.33
CA LEU A 133 14.20 -5.00 1.64
C LEU A 133 13.59 -6.17 0.87
N GLN A 134 14.42 -7.01 0.27
CA GLN A 134 13.95 -8.23 -0.41
C GLN A 134 13.32 -9.21 0.58
N ASP A 135 13.96 -9.44 1.75
CA ASP A 135 13.42 -10.30 2.81
C ASP A 135 12.07 -9.82 3.32
N ARG A 136 11.94 -8.51 3.57
CA ARG A 136 10.66 -7.88 3.95
C ARG A 136 9.61 -8.05 2.84
N ALA A 137 9.99 -7.90 1.59
CA ALA A 137 9.08 -8.04 0.46
C ALA A 137 8.57 -9.48 0.27
N LEU A 138 9.39 -10.49 0.57
CA LEU A 138 8.98 -11.90 0.59
C LEU A 138 7.97 -12.17 1.72
N LEU A 139 8.22 -11.65 2.93
CA LEU A 139 7.29 -11.76 4.06
C LEU A 139 5.94 -11.07 3.76
N ASP A 140 5.96 -9.90 3.12
CA ASP A 140 4.74 -9.22 2.65
C ASP A 140 3.99 -10.09 1.62
N ALA A 141 4.71 -10.74 0.72
CA ALA A 141 4.12 -11.55 -0.33
C ALA A 141 3.41 -12.79 0.21
N ASP A 142 4.11 -13.57 1.02
CA ASP A 142 3.58 -14.84 1.52
C ASP A 142 2.68 -14.67 2.75
N GLY A 143 2.69 -13.47 3.35
CA GLY A 143 1.85 -13.11 4.48
C GLY A 143 0.46 -12.55 4.15
N ILE A 144 0.06 -12.52 2.87
CA ILE A 144 -1.16 -11.83 2.40
C ILE A 144 -2.46 -12.28 3.11
N ALA A 145 -2.55 -13.53 3.58
CA ALA A 145 -3.72 -14.03 4.29
C ALA A 145 -3.85 -13.48 5.72
N PHE A 146 -2.81 -12.85 6.25
CA PHE A 146 -2.71 -12.41 7.64
C PHE A 146 -2.55 -10.90 7.75
N LEU A 147 -2.79 -10.37 8.96
CA LEU A 147 -2.56 -8.95 9.26
C LEU A 147 -1.21 -8.69 9.95
N TYR A 148 -0.33 -9.69 10.05
CA TYR A 148 0.97 -9.53 10.74
C TYR A 148 1.81 -8.38 10.22
N PHE A 149 1.80 -8.15 8.90
CA PHE A 149 2.60 -7.11 8.25
C PHE A 149 2.30 -5.71 8.77
N THR A 150 1.13 -5.48 9.38
CA THR A 150 0.74 -4.16 9.90
C THR A 150 1.38 -3.82 11.23
N ALA A 151 1.91 -4.82 11.96
CA ALA A 151 2.39 -4.65 13.32
C ALA A 151 3.57 -3.67 13.44
N ASP A 152 4.49 -3.64 12.46
CA ASP A 152 5.63 -2.73 12.44
C ASP A 152 5.20 -1.26 12.34
N ALA A 153 4.10 -0.97 11.62
CA ALA A 153 3.53 0.37 11.53
C ALA A 153 2.77 0.81 12.78
N LEU A 154 2.45 -0.10 13.69
CA LEU A 154 1.86 0.23 15.00
C LEU A 154 2.91 0.69 16.01
N GLY A 155 4.20 0.51 15.70
CA GLY A 155 5.32 0.77 16.61
C GLY A 155 5.53 -0.36 17.60
N PRO A 156 6.70 -0.40 18.31
CA PRO A 156 7.10 -1.59 19.05
C PRO A 156 6.13 -2.05 20.13
N ARG A 157 5.58 -1.12 20.92
CA ARG A 157 4.70 -1.48 22.03
C ARG A 157 3.31 -1.92 21.56
N LEU A 158 2.66 -1.10 20.73
CA LEU A 158 1.31 -1.43 20.24
C LEU A 158 1.38 -2.57 19.23
N GLY A 159 2.45 -2.66 18.41
CA GLY A 159 2.66 -3.77 17.48
C GLY A 159 2.82 -5.11 18.19
N GLN A 160 3.57 -5.16 19.28
CA GLN A 160 3.67 -6.38 20.10
C GLN A 160 2.32 -6.76 20.71
N ALA A 161 1.59 -5.80 21.29
CA ALA A 161 0.24 -6.01 21.82
C ALA A 161 -0.75 -6.50 20.75
N PHE A 162 -0.61 -5.97 19.52
CA PHE A 162 -1.40 -6.41 18.38
C PHE A 162 -1.11 -7.86 17.99
N LEU A 163 0.18 -8.23 17.86
CA LEU A 163 0.55 -9.61 17.53
C LEU A 163 0.03 -10.61 18.57
N ASP A 164 0.18 -10.28 19.86
CA ASP A 164 -0.25 -11.16 20.94
C ASP A 164 -1.79 -11.30 21.00
N ALA A 165 -2.54 -10.21 20.82
CA ALA A 165 -4.01 -10.25 20.78
C ALA A 165 -4.53 -10.96 19.51
N TYR A 166 -3.86 -10.77 18.36
CA TYR A 166 -4.21 -11.42 17.10
C TYR A 166 -4.02 -12.93 17.19
N GLU A 167 -2.88 -13.38 17.74
CA GLU A 167 -2.60 -14.82 17.96
C GLU A 167 -3.60 -15.51 18.90
N ARG A 168 -4.15 -14.78 19.87
CA ARG A 168 -5.20 -15.29 20.76
C ARG A 168 -6.61 -15.24 20.16
N GLY A 169 -6.76 -14.75 18.92
CA GLY A 169 -8.06 -14.58 18.27
C GLY A 169 -8.92 -13.44 18.84
N GLU A 170 -8.35 -12.59 19.72
CA GLU A 170 -9.06 -11.47 20.34
C GLU A 170 -9.40 -10.34 19.35
N LEU A 171 -8.82 -10.37 18.13
CA LEU A 171 -9.07 -9.43 17.04
C LEU A 171 -9.92 -10.04 15.92
N GLY A 172 -10.61 -11.15 16.18
CA GLY A 172 -11.27 -11.98 15.18
C GLY A 172 -12.31 -11.24 14.34
N LYS A 173 -13.14 -10.35 14.93
CA LYS A 173 -14.11 -9.55 14.18
C LYS A 173 -13.43 -8.58 13.21
N ALA A 174 -12.38 -7.90 13.65
CA ALA A 174 -11.62 -7.00 12.80
C ALA A 174 -10.95 -7.76 11.65
N ALA A 175 -10.32 -8.89 11.93
CA ALA A 175 -9.72 -9.75 10.91
C ALA A 175 -10.77 -10.25 9.90
N ALA A 176 -11.93 -10.72 10.37
CA ALA A 176 -13.00 -11.21 9.51
C ALA A 176 -13.53 -10.11 8.59
N LEU A 177 -13.83 -8.93 9.14
CA LEU A 177 -14.36 -7.81 8.35
C LEU A 177 -13.34 -7.28 7.33
N ILE A 178 -12.08 -7.10 7.72
CA ILE A 178 -11.01 -6.62 6.85
C ILE A 178 -10.83 -7.60 5.68
N LYS A 179 -10.64 -8.90 5.96
CA LYS A 179 -10.45 -9.93 4.92
C LYS A 179 -11.68 -10.10 4.03
N ALA A 180 -12.87 -10.03 4.58
CA ALA A 180 -14.09 -10.04 3.79
C ALA A 180 -14.30 -8.78 2.94
N SER A 181 -13.64 -7.66 3.25
CA SER A 181 -13.69 -6.44 2.43
C SER A 181 -12.75 -6.44 1.23
N GLU A 182 -11.83 -7.39 1.16
CA GLU A 182 -10.94 -7.55 0.01
C GLU A 182 -11.73 -7.96 -1.24
N VAL A 183 -11.46 -7.31 -2.36
CA VAL A 183 -12.07 -7.60 -3.66
C VAL A 183 -11.02 -8.19 -4.59
N SER A 184 -11.30 -9.37 -5.14
CA SER A 184 -10.38 -10.05 -6.05
C SER A 184 -10.17 -9.29 -7.36
N THR A 185 -8.91 -9.11 -7.73
CA THR A 185 -8.51 -8.49 -9.01
C THR A 185 -8.45 -9.47 -10.18
N ALA A 186 -8.83 -10.74 -9.99
CA ALA A 186 -8.72 -11.76 -11.03
C ALA A 186 -9.48 -11.42 -12.33
N PRO A 187 -10.73 -10.89 -12.29
CA PRO A 187 -11.41 -10.46 -13.50
C PRO A 187 -10.66 -9.35 -14.25
N ALA A 188 -10.13 -8.36 -13.52
CA ALA A 188 -9.37 -7.26 -14.11
C ALA A 188 -8.05 -7.75 -14.72
N LYS A 189 -7.32 -8.65 -14.04
CA LYS A 189 -6.09 -9.26 -14.60
C LYS A 189 -6.35 -10.00 -15.90
N LYS A 190 -7.46 -10.74 -15.99
CA LYS A 190 -7.86 -11.43 -17.21
C LYS A 190 -8.24 -10.45 -18.32
N TYR A 191 -8.91 -9.34 -17.98
CA TYR A 191 -9.35 -8.33 -18.94
C TYR A 191 -8.20 -7.54 -19.53
N PHE A 192 -7.26 -7.07 -18.71
CA PHE A 192 -6.13 -6.27 -19.17
C PHE A 192 -4.98 -7.11 -19.75
N ASP A 193 -4.83 -8.36 -19.33
CA ASP A 193 -3.85 -9.34 -19.79
C ASP A 193 -2.43 -8.75 -19.97
N TYR A 194 -2.00 -7.94 -18.97
CA TYR A 194 -0.73 -7.22 -19.04
C TYR A 194 0.43 -8.10 -18.54
N PRO A 195 1.50 -8.28 -19.32
CA PRO A 195 2.59 -9.19 -18.94
C PRO A 195 3.40 -8.67 -17.75
N ARG A 196 3.94 -9.61 -16.96
CA ARG A 196 4.77 -9.29 -15.78
C ARG A 196 6.11 -8.65 -16.17
N PRO A 197 6.71 -7.82 -15.26
CA PRO A 197 8.02 -7.20 -15.51
C PRO A 197 9.14 -8.21 -15.82
N PHE A 198 9.21 -9.31 -15.07
CA PHE A 198 10.24 -10.34 -15.25
C PHE A 198 10.13 -11.12 -16.58
N LEU A 199 9.05 -10.96 -17.32
CA LEU A 199 8.86 -11.51 -18.66
C LEU A 199 9.33 -10.54 -19.77
N ARG A 200 9.86 -9.35 -19.41
CA ARG A 200 10.29 -8.31 -20.35
C ARG A 200 11.80 -8.36 -20.60
N PRO A 201 12.25 -8.86 -21.76
CA PRO A 201 13.70 -9.00 -22.04
C PRO A 201 14.39 -7.64 -22.22
N GLU A 202 13.70 -6.61 -22.65
CA GLU A 202 14.23 -5.27 -22.92
C GLU A 202 14.65 -4.51 -21.66
N LYS A 203 14.11 -4.87 -20.50
CA LYS A 203 14.43 -4.30 -19.18
C LYS A 203 14.43 -5.44 -18.16
N PRO A 204 15.51 -6.21 -18.07
CA PRO A 204 15.55 -7.38 -17.23
C PRO A 204 15.36 -7.00 -15.77
N VAL A 205 14.53 -7.76 -15.10
CA VAL A 205 14.26 -7.72 -13.66
C VAL A 205 14.76 -9.03 -13.09
N THR A 206 15.49 -8.97 -11.99
CA THR A 206 16.00 -10.17 -11.32
C THR A 206 14.97 -10.69 -10.34
N PRO A 207 14.36 -11.87 -10.56
CA PRO A 207 13.47 -12.49 -9.60
C PRO A 207 14.17 -12.71 -8.25
N VAL A 208 13.49 -12.39 -7.17
CA VAL A 208 14.04 -12.58 -5.82
C VAL A 208 13.82 -14.02 -5.38
N MET A 209 14.91 -14.67 -4.94
CA MET A 209 14.87 -16.06 -4.45
C MET A 209 14.26 -16.07 -3.04
N ASP A 210 13.30 -16.97 -2.79
CA ASP A 210 12.76 -17.15 -1.45
C ASP A 210 13.79 -17.82 -0.53
N ARG A 211 14.21 -17.06 0.49
CA ARG A 211 15.15 -17.50 1.52
C ARG A 211 14.61 -17.30 2.93
N VAL A 212 13.39 -16.79 3.08
CA VAL A 212 12.88 -16.34 4.40
C VAL A 212 11.58 -17.01 4.82
N VAL A 213 10.79 -17.53 3.87
CA VAL A 213 9.51 -18.18 4.15
C VAL A 213 9.64 -19.68 3.93
N VAL A 214 9.62 -20.16 2.69
CA VAL A 214 9.82 -21.58 2.35
C VAL A 214 11.30 -21.93 2.44
N GLY A 215 12.17 -21.08 1.92
CA GLY A 215 13.61 -21.27 1.94
C GLY A 215 14.10 -22.34 0.97
N ASP A 216 13.33 -22.63 -0.09
CA ASP A 216 13.65 -23.65 -1.11
C ASP A 216 14.58 -23.13 -2.20
N GLY A 217 14.92 -21.83 -2.17
CA GLY A 217 15.78 -21.20 -3.16
C GLY A 217 15.11 -21.03 -4.52
N GLN A 218 13.79 -21.19 -4.62
CA GLN A 218 13.06 -20.90 -5.86
C GLN A 218 12.80 -19.40 -5.98
N ALA A 219 12.72 -18.91 -7.20
CA ALA A 219 12.39 -17.52 -7.45
C ALA A 219 10.90 -17.27 -7.14
N TYR A 220 10.64 -16.19 -6.39
CA TYR A 220 9.26 -15.74 -6.22
C TYR A 220 8.71 -15.22 -7.55
N THR A 221 7.68 -15.87 -8.07
CA THR A 221 7.02 -15.53 -9.34
C THR A 221 5.50 -15.49 -9.18
N ALA A 222 4.79 -15.09 -10.23
CA ALA A 222 3.33 -15.04 -10.24
C ALA A 222 2.81 -15.33 -11.65
N ALA A 223 1.91 -16.30 -11.79
CA ALA A 223 1.41 -16.78 -13.07
C ALA A 223 0.40 -15.84 -13.76
N ALA A 224 -0.47 -15.17 -12.96
CA ALA A 224 -1.51 -14.30 -13.52
C ALA A 224 -0.94 -12.97 -14.03
N GLY A 225 -1.69 -12.26 -14.89
CA GLY A 225 -1.32 -10.94 -15.43
C GLY A 225 -0.88 -9.92 -14.38
N ALA A 226 -0.15 -8.89 -14.81
CA ALA A 226 0.43 -7.91 -13.90
C ALA A 226 -0.61 -6.90 -13.39
N PHE A 227 -1.38 -6.28 -14.29
CA PHE A 227 -2.28 -5.18 -13.95
C PHE A 227 -3.71 -5.65 -13.66
N PRO A 228 -4.35 -5.11 -12.60
CA PRO A 228 -3.78 -4.41 -11.47
C PRO A 228 -3.13 -5.36 -10.44
N SER A 229 -2.39 -4.82 -9.46
CA SER A 229 -1.75 -5.63 -8.42
C SER A 229 -2.74 -6.09 -7.36
N GLY A 230 -3.02 -7.41 -7.27
CA GLY A 230 -3.89 -7.99 -6.24
C GLY A 230 -3.31 -7.83 -4.83
N HIS A 231 -2.03 -8.13 -4.63
CA HIS A 231 -1.36 -7.91 -3.36
C HIS A 231 -1.42 -6.45 -2.90
N SER A 232 -1.22 -5.49 -3.83
CA SER A 232 -1.35 -4.08 -3.47
C SER A 232 -2.79 -3.72 -3.09
N THR A 233 -3.79 -4.24 -3.80
CA THR A 233 -5.20 -4.05 -3.44
C THR A 233 -5.47 -4.53 -2.02
N VAL A 234 -5.01 -5.74 -1.66
CA VAL A 234 -5.12 -6.30 -0.31
C VAL A 234 -4.39 -5.43 0.71
N GLY A 235 -3.09 -5.19 0.52
CA GLY A 235 -2.30 -4.43 1.49
C GLY A 235 -2.83 -3.02 1.75
N TYR A 236 -3.33 -2.33 0.71
CA TYR A 236 -3.98 -1.02 0.90
C TYR A 236 -5.37 -1.12 1.54
N THR A 237 -6.16 -2.15 1.26
CA THR A 237 -7.45 -2.38 1.92
C THR A 237 -7.27 -2.64 3.41
N ASP A 238 -6.36 -3.55 3.75
CA ASP A 238 -6.07 -3.94 5.13
C ASP A 238 -5.57 -2.76 5.96
N THR A 239 -4.57 -2.04 5.45
CA THR A 239 -4.00 -0.89 6.16
C THR A 239 -4.97 0.28 6.26
N LEU A 240 -5.80 0.52 5.26
CA LEU A 240 -6.79 1.59 5.26
C LEU A 240 -7.92 1.33 6.27
N LEU A 241 -8.45 0.10 6.32
CA LEU A 241 -9.46 -0.29 7.29
C LEU A 241 -8.89 -0.31 8.72
N LEU A 242 -7.68 -0.85 8.89
CA LEU A 242 -7.03 -0.84 10.20
C LEU A 242 -6.69 0.59 10.67
N ALA A 243 -6.28 1.48 9.76
CA ALA A 243 -6.05 2.90 10.04
C ALA A 243 -7.34 3.61 10.49
N ALA A 244 -8.47 3.28 9.87
CA ALA A 244 -9.78 3.79 10.30
C ALA A 244 -10.21 3.24 11.66
N MET A 245 -9.78 2.03 12.05
CA MET A 245 -10.02 1.47 13.39
C MET A 245 -9.05 2.03 14.45
N LEU A 246 -7.84 2.43 14.04
CA LEU A 246 -6.78 2.95 14.90
C LEU A 246 -6.27 4.33 14.40
N PRO A 247 -7.09 5.39 14.52
CA PRO A 247 -6.72 6.72 14.04
C PRO A 247 -5.41 7.26 14.64
N GLU A 248 -5.03 6.80 15.83
CA GLU A 248 -3.77 7.13 16.50
C GLU A 248 -2.53 6.72 15.68
N ARG A 249 -2.69 5.75 14.78
CA ARG A 249 -1.64 5.22 13.90
C ARG A 249 -1.97 5.35 12.41
N ALA A 250 -3.02 6.11 12.07
CA ALA A 250 -3.47 6.23 10.68
C ALA A 250 -2.36 6.68 9.71
N PRO A 251 -1.53 7.71 9.99
CA PRO A 251 -0.45 8.09 9.09
C PRO A 251 0.56 6.96 8.85
N ALA A 252 0.96 6.24 9.91
CA ALA A 252 1.92 5.14 9.82
C ALA A 252 1.35 3.94 9.03
N LEU A 253 0.08 3.61 9.24
CA LEU A 253 -0.59 2.52 8.53
C LEU A 253 -0.79 2.86 7.04
N LEU A 254 -1.10 4.10 6.69
CA LEU A 254 -1.15 4.54 5.28
C LEU A 254 0.23 4.44 4.61
N ALA A 255 1.29 4.86 5.30
CA ALA A 255 2.66 4.69 4.81
C ALA A 255 3.04 3.21 4.68
N ARG A 256 2.56 2.33 5.59
CA ARG A 256 2.79 0.88 5.52
C ARG A 256 2.11 0.24 4.31
N GLY A 257 0.90 0.66 3.97
CA GLY A 257 0.22 0.26 2.73
C GLY A 257 1.04 0.65 1.49
N ALA A 258 1.63 1.85 1.49
CA ALA A 258 2.55 2.28 0.43
C ALA A 258 3.80 1.38 0.37
N GLY A 259 4.39 1.04 1.52
CA GLY A 259 5.51 0.10 1.62
C GLY A 259 5.17 -1.29 1.11
N TYR A 260 3.97 -1.78 1.42
CA TYR A 260 3.48 -3.08 0.92
C TYR A 260 3.35 -3.09 -0.62
N GLY A 261 2.81 -2.01 -1.21
CA GLY A 261 2.78 -1.84 -2.66
C GLY A 261 4.19 -1.77 -3.27
N TYR A 262 5.12 -1.05 -2.62
CA TYR A 262 6.51 -0.94 -3.06
C TYR A 262 7.23 -2.29 -3.04
N SER A 263 6.96 -3.15 -2.07
CA SER A 263 7.55 -4.49 -1.97
C SER A 263 7.28 -5.35 -3.21
N ARG A 264 6.17 -5.11 -3.92
CA ARG A 264 5.86 -5.82 -5.18
C ARG A 264 6.82 -5.47 -6.32
N GLN A 265 7.36 -4.24 -6.30
CA GLN A 265 8.37 -3.79 -7.25
C GLN A 265 9.76 -4.26 -6.86
N VAL A 266 10.06 -4.33 -5.55
CA VAL A 266 11.29 -4.96 -5.02
C VAL A 266 11.40 -6.40 -5.53
N LEU A 267 10.31 -7.16 -5.48
CA LEU A 267 10.27 -8.54 -6.02
C LEU A 267 10.25 -8.61 -7.56
N GLY A 268 10.10 -7.48 -8.25
CA GLY A 268 10.07 -7.44 -9.70
C GLY A 268 8.81 -8.06 -10.34
N VAL A 269 7.73 -8.25 -9.58
CA VAL A 269 6.50 -8.90 -10.05
C VAL A 269 5.41 -7.94 -10.50
N HIS A 270 5.55 -6.63 -10.20
CA HIS A 270 4.59 -5.60 -10.55
C HIS A 270 5.26 -4.28 -10.94
N TYR A 271 4.64 -3.57 -11.89
CA TYR A 271 5.02 -2.20 -12.26
C TYR A 271 4.44 -1.18 -11.27
N PRO A 272 4.99 0.06 -11.21
CA PRO A 272 4.36 1.18 -10.50
C PRO A 272 2.87 1.35 -10.82
N LEU A 273 2.49 1.31 -12.10
CA LEU A 273 1.10 1.47 -12.53
C LEU A 273 0.17 0.38 -11.98
N ASP A 274 0.65 -0.86 -11.86
CA ASP A 274 -0.14 -1.96 -11.27
C ASP A 274 -0.44 -1.70 -9.79
N VAL A 275 0.56 -1.17 -9.07
CA VAL A 275 0.45 -0.84 -7.65
C VAL A 275 -0.50 0.35 -7.44
N ILE A 276 -0.40 1.38 -8.29
CA ILE A 276 -1.32 2.52 -8.28
C ILE A 276 -2.75 2.06 -8.57
N GLY A 277 -2.96 1.22 -9.59
CA GLY A 277 -4.26 0.63 -9.89
C GLY A 277 -4.84 -0.16 -8.71
N GLY A 278 -4.02 -0.96 -8.02
CA GLY A 278 -4.42 -1.67 -6.80
C GLY A 278 -4.82 -0.73 -5.66
N ARG A 279 -4.10 0.39 -5.48
CA ARG A 279 -4.46 1.45 -4.50
C ARG A 279 -5.78 2.13 -4.86
N MET A 280 -6.04 2.39 -6.14
CA MET A 280 -7.30 2.98 -6.61
C MET A 280 -8.48 2.08 -6.26
N ILE A 281 -8.39 0.77 -6.57
CA ILE A 281 -9.38 -0.24 -6.20
C ILE A 281 -9.64 -0.25 -4.69
N ALA A 282 -8.59 -0.33 -3.87
CA ALA A 282 -8.72 -0.36 -2.42
C ALA A 282 -9.47 0.87 -1.89
N ARG A 283 -9.10 2.08 -2.35
CA ARG A 283 -9.78 3.33 -1.96
C ARG A 283 -11.24 3.35 -2.39
N TYR A 284 -11.50 2.96 -3.63
CA TYR A 284 -12.86 2.91 -4.19
C TYR A 284 -13.74 1.97 -3.37
N ASN A 285 -13.31 0.73 -3.16
CA ASN A 285 -14.10 -0.29 -2.48
C ASN A 285 -14.30 0.03 -0.99
N VAL A 286 -13.24 0.46 -0.27
CA VAL A 286 -13.36 0.85 1.14
C VAL A 286 -14.27 2.08 1.31
N ALA A 287 -14.22 3.05 0.39
CA ALA A 287 -15.14 4.18 0.44
C ALA A 287 -16.61 3.75 0.25
N HIS A 288 -16.86 2.78 -0.63
CA HIS A 288 -18.20 2.22 -0.83
C HIS A 288 -18.70 1.48 0.41
N TYR A 289 -17.86 0.64 1.03
CA TYR A 289 -18.18 -0.06 2.26
C TYR A 289 -18.46 0.93 3.42
N LEU A 290 -17.55 1.86 3.68
CA LEU A 290 -17.70 2.81 4.77
C LEU A 290 -18.88 3.80 4.59
N ALA A 291 -19.34 4.01 3.36
CA ALA A 291 -20.52 4.80 3.06
C ALA A 291 -21.83 4.02 3.22
N ASP A 292 -21.78 2.68 3.32
CA ASP A 292 -22.95 1.83 3.56
C ASP A 292 -23.26 1.76 5.06
N PRO A 293 -24.47 2.20 5.51
CA PRO A 293 -24.84 2.14 6.92
C PRO A 293 -24.84 0.74 7.52
N ALA A 294 -25.14 -0.31 6.73
CA ALA A 294 -25.09 -1.68 7.21
C ALA A 294 -23.66 -2.16 7.47
N TYR A 295 -22.75 -1.89 6.54
CA TYR A 295 -21.32 -2.15 6.76
C TYR A 295 -20.77 -1.35 7.94
N ARG A 296 -21.15 -0.08 8.06
CA ARG A 296 -20.68 0.80 9.13
C ARG A 296 -20.98 0.25 10.53
N ARG A 297 -22.14 -0.38 10.73
CA ARG A 297 -22.45 -1.06 12.01
C ARG A 297 -21.47 -2.20 12.30
N LEU A 298 -21.16 -3.02 11.31
CA LEU A 298 -20.19 -4.11 11.45
C LEU A 298 -18.78 -3.58 11.73
N PHE A 299 -18.43 -2.49 11.04
CA PHE A 299 -17.14 -1.82 11.23
C PHE A 299 -17.01 -1.27 12.65
N ASP A 300 -18.05 -0.63 13.19
CA ASP A 300 -18.02 -0.08 14.54
C ASP A 300 -17.92 -1.19 15.61
N GLU A 301 -18.63 -2.32 15.44
CA GLU A 301 -18.49 -3.50 16.30
C GLU A 301 -17.06 -4.10 16.25
N ALA A 302 -16.52 -4.30 15.07
CA ALA A 302 -15.19 -4.84 14.88
C ALA A 302 -14.11 -3.92 15.47
N ARG A 303 -14.26 -2.60 15.26
CA ARG A 303 -13.41 -1.56 15.81
C ARG A 303 -13.45 -1.55 17.34
N GLU A 304 -14.63 -1.68 17.95
CA GLU A 304 -14.77 -1.72 19.41
C GLU A 304 -14.06 -2.93 20.01
N GLN A 305 -14.26 -4.14 19.45
CA GLN A 305 -13.54 -5.35 19.88
C GLN A 305 -12.03 -5.16 19.79
N LEU A 306 -11.53 -4.71 18.63
CA LEU A 306 -10.10 -4.50 18.41
C LEU A 306 -9.53 -3.50 19.41
N ARG A 307 -10.15 -2.35 19.61
CA ARG A 307 -9.68 -1.31 20.53
C ARG A 307 -9.70 -1.77 21.97
N SER A 308 -10.73 -2.49 22.39
CA SER A 308 -10.85 -3.07 23.74
C SER A 308 -9.75 -4.09 23.98
N ALA A 309 -9.54 -5.04 23.07
CA ALA A 309 -8.49 -6.05 23.18
C ALA A 309 -7.08 -5.44 23.24
N LEU A 310 -6.80 -4.45 22.39
CA LEU A 310 -5.51 -3.76 22.39
C LEU A 310 -5.29 -2.91 23.65
N THR A 311 -6.31 -2.23 24.16
CA THR A 311 -6.23 -1.47 25.43
C THR A 311 -5.87 -2.42 26.58
N LYS A 312 -6.53 -3.58 26.64
CA LYS A 312 -6.24 -4.63 27.63
C LYS A 312 -4.80 -5.16 27.48
N ALA A 313 -4.37 -5.46 26.25
CA ALA A 313 -3.02 -5.97 25.98
C ALA A 313 -1.92 -4.94 26.29
N CYS A 314 -2.16 -3.66 26.02
CA CYS A 314 -1.24 -2.56 26.35
C CYS A 314 -1.16 -2.25 27.85
N GLY A 315 -2.23 -2.52 28.62
CA GLY A 315 -2.35 -2.15 30.04
C GLY A 315 -2.43 -0.63 30.29
N VAL A 316 -2.59 0.18 29.23
CA VAL A 316 -2.71 1.65 29.27
C VAL A 316 -3.63 2.09 28.15
N ALA A 317 -4.05 3.38 28.12
CA ALA A 317 -4.84 3.95 27.04
C ALA A 317 -4.15 3.77 25.67
N LEU A 318 -4.91 3.49 24.61
CA LEU A 318 -4.37 3.24 23.26
C LEU A 318 -3.49 4.38 22.75
N ALA A 319 -3.90 5.62 22.96
CA ALA A 319 -3.10 6.79 22.56
C ALA A 319 -1.71 6.79 23.21
N GLN A 320 -1.63 6.40 24.50
CA GLN A 320 -0.36 6.28 25.21
C GLN A 320 0.47 5.09 24.71
N CYS A 321 -0.19 3.96 24.41
CA CYS A 321 0.47 2.79 23.85
C CYS A 321 1.03 3.08 22.45
N ALA A 322 0.27 3.77 21.60
CA ALA A 322 0.64 4.17 20.26
C ALA A 322 1.76 5.23 20.20
N ALA A 323 1.82 6.10 21.21
CA ALA A 323 2.83 7.16 21.32
C ALA A 323 4.18 6.69 21.91
N GLY A 324 4.30 5.42 22.31
CA GLY A 324 5.42 4.88 23.09
C GLY A 324 6.79 4.83 22.39
N THR A 325 6.92 5.41 21.19
CA THR A 325 8.20 5.54 20.47
C THR A 325 8.37 6.98 20.01
N ALA A 326 9.52 7.58 20.28
CA ALA A 326 9.83 8.91 19.77
C ALA A 326 9.68 8.91 18.22
N ALA A 327 9.05 9.95 17.66
CA ALA A 327 8.81 10.07 16.22
C ALA A 327 10.10 9.95 15.40
N GLU A 328 11.24 10.32 15.98
CA GLU A 328 12.57 10.19 15.37
C GLU A 328 13.03 8.74 15.21
N GLN A 329 12.49 7.84 16.02
CA GLN A 329 12.85 6.40 16.03
C GLN A 329 11.81 5.55 15.31
N ASP A 330 10.61 6.08 15.07
CA ASP A 330 9.53 5.36 14.37
C ASP A 330 9.69 5.54 12.85
N PRO A 331 10.06 4.50 12.08
CA PRO A 331 10.28 4.64 10.65
C PRO A 331 8.99 4.98 9.91
N TRP A 332 7.85 4.43 10.33
CA TRP A 332 6.56 4.58 9.64
C TRP A 332 5.83 5.88 9.99
N ASN A 333 6.07 6.44 11.17
CA ASN A 333 5.46 7.70 11.62
C ASN A 333 6.48 8.83 11.58
N SER A 334 7.02 9.12 10.41
CA SER A 334 8.10 10.08 10.20
C SER A 334 7.86 10.92 8.94
N PRO A 335 8.44 12.13 8.86
CA PRO A 335 8.37 12.93 7.62
C PRO A 335 8.89 12.18 6.39
N ALA A 336 9.90 11.33 6.54
CA ALA A 336 10.41 10.51 5.45
C ALA A 336 9.40 9.46 4.97
N ALA A 337 8.62 8.85 5.89
CA ALA A 337 7.56 7.93 5.52
C ALA A 337 6.40 8.65 4.81
N PHE A 338 6.11 9.88 5.21
CA PHE A 338 5.06 10.69 4.58
C PHE A 338 5.47 11.09 3.16
N ALA A 339 6.71 11.57 2.97
CA ALA A 339 7.26 11.84 1.65
C ALA A 339 7.31 10.58 0.77
N PHE A 340 7.64 9.43 1.34
CA PHE A 340 7.59 8.14 0.64
C PHE A 340 6.17 7.76 0.22
N ASN A 341 5.17 7.90 1.10
CA ASN A 341 3.77 7.66 0.74
C ASN A 341 3.35 8.55 -0.42
N HIS A 342 3.69 9.84 -0.36
CA HIS A 342 3.42 10.82 -1.43
C HIS A 342 4.12 10.40 -2.74
N TYR A 343 5.42 10.09 -2.71
CA TYR A 343 6.16 9.57 -3.87
C TYR A 343 5.47 8.40 -4.54
N THR A 344 4.92 7.44 -3.77
CA THR A 344 4.25 6.26 -4.31
C THR A 344 2.88 6.54 -4.95
N LEU A 345 2.38 7.78 -4.91
CA LEU A 345 1.18 8.17 -5.65
C LEU A 345 1.44 8.23 -7.16
N THR A 346 2.68 8.49 -7.55
CA THR A 346 3.10 8.59 -8.95
C THR A 346 4.38 7.84 -9.28
N TYR A 347 5.20 7.47 -8.30
CA TYR A 347 6.54 6.89 -8.46
C TYR A 347 7.49 7.74 -9.33
N GLY A 348 7.23 9.06 -9.42
CA GLY A 348 7.97 9.95 -10.30
C GLY A 348 7.75 9.67 -11.79
N LEU A 349 6.67 9.01 -12.15
CA LEU A 349 6.32 8.76 -13.55
C LEU A 349 5.96 10.07 -14.27
N PRO A 350 6.18 10.15 -15.60
CA PRO A 350 5.81 11.31 -16.38
C PRO A 350 4.31 11.62 -16.24
N ALA A 351 3.99 12.90 -15.99
CA ALA A 351 2.63 13.36 -15.90
C ALA A 351 1.91 13.25 -17.27
N ALA A 352 0.67 12.75 -17.24
CA ALA A 352 -0.25 12.84 -18.37
C ALA A 352 -1.10 14.13 -18.32
N GLY A 353 -1.22 14.74 -17.12
CA GLY A 353 -1.99 15.95 -16.88
C GLY A 353 -1.39 16.80 -15.75
N SER A 354 -2.19 17.72 -15.22
CA SER A 354 -1.74 18.74 -14.26
C SER A 354 -1.46 18.16 -12.87
N ALA A 355 -0.39 18.66 -12.22
CA ALA A 355 -0.10 18.43 -10.80
C ALA A 355 -0.64 19.55 -9.90
N THR A 356 -1.07 20.69 -10.48
CA THR A 356 -1.47 21.88 -9.72
C THR A 356 -2.97 22.19 -9.77
N GLN A 357 -3.71 21.54 -10.64
CA GLN A 357 -5.17 21.68 -10.69
C GLN A 357 -5.84 20.96 -9.51
N PRO A 358 -6.91 21.53 -8.93
CA PRO A 358 -7.68 20.84 -7.89
C PRO A 358 -8.09 19.43 -8.30
N VAL A 359 -8.08 18.52 -7.32
CA VAL A 359 -8.50 17.13 -7.53
C VAL A 359 -10.03 17.08 -7.65
N GLN A 360 -10.52 16.38 -8.66
CA GLN A 360 -11.95 16.06 -8.78
C GLN A 360 -12.29 14.92 -7.81
N VAL A 361 -12.64 15.32 -6.58
CA VAL A 361 -12.87 14.39 -5.47
C VAL A 361 -14.10 13.53 -5.74
N PRO A 362 -13.94 12.18 -5.84
CA PRO A 362 -15.07 11.28 -6.01
C PRO A 362 -16.11 11.46 -4.90
N GLU A 363 -17.38 11.21 -5.23
CA GLU A 363 -18.51 11.48 -4.31
C GLU A 363 -18.29 10.85 -2.91
N LYS A 364 -17.90 9.58 -2.88
CA LYS A 364 -17.74 8.81 -1.62
C LYS A 364 -16.37 8.96 -0.98
N ALA A 365 -15.38 9.56 -1.64
CA ALA A 365 -14.02 9.65 -1.09
C ALA A 365 -13.89 10.37 0.26
N PRO A 366 -14.69 11.41 0.58
CA PRO A 366 -14.58 12.10 1.88
C PRO A 366 -14.76 11.18 3.10
N VAL A 367 -15.54 10.08 2.98
CA VAL A 367 -15.72 9.13 4.08
C VAL A 367 -14.41 8.48 4.53
N LEU A 368 -13.44 8.35 3.62
CA LEU A 368 -12.11 7.81 3.96
C LEU A 368 -11.38 8.75 4.91
N ALA A 369 -11.29 10.04 4.58
CA ALA A 369 -10.63 11.02 5.43
C ALA A 369 -11.32 11.16 6.80
N GLN A 370 -12.67 11.10 6.83
CA GLN A 370 -13.44 11.13 8.08
C GLN A 370 -13.18 9.87 8.95
N ALA A 371 -13.05 8.70 8.34
CA ALA A 371 -12.77 7.47 9.09
C ALA A 371 -11.34 7.48 9.67
N LEU A 372 -10.38 8.06 8.95
CA LEU A 372 -8.99 8.18 9.37
C LEU A 372 -8.75 9.31 10.40
N ALA A 373 -9.54 10.37 10.32
CA ALA A 373 -9.50 11.52 11.23
C ALA A 373 -10.94 11.88 11.66
N PRO A 374 -11.48 11.24 12.72
CA PRO A 374 -12.88 11.34 13.12
C PRO A 374 -13.36 12.76 13.51
N THR A 375 -12.43 13.69 13.68
CA THR A 375 -12.75 15.11 13.96
C THR A 375 -13.07 15.91 12.69
N LEU A 376 -12.84 15.35 11.49
CA LEU A 376 -13.15 16.02 10.23
C LEU A 376 -14.61 15.85 9.86
N ASP A 377 -15.30 16.96 9.58
CA ASP A 377 -16.59 16.93 8.91
C ASP A 377 -16.44 16.64 7.39
N ALA A 378 -17.54 16.26 6.73
CA ALA A 378 -17.53 15.87 5.32
C ALA A 378 -17.11 17.01 4.38
N THR A 379 -17.45 18.26 4.70
CA THR A 379 -17.11 19.43 3.90
C THR A 379 -15.60 19.72 3.95
N THR A 380 -15.06 19.70 5.16
CA THR A 380 -13.61 19.88 5.39
C THR A 380 -12.81 18.74 4.77
N ALA A 381 -13.26 17.49 4.92
CA ALA A 381 -12.65 16.33 4.31
C ALA A 381 -12.58 16.46 2.77
N ARG A 382 -13.71 16.83 2.14
CA ARG A 382 -13.77 17.07 0.70
C ARG A 382 -12.84 18.20 0.26
N LYS A 383 -12.82 19.32 1.00
CA LYS A 383 -11.94 20.47 0.69
C LYS A 383 -10.47 20.06 0.70
N ARG A 384 -10.03 19.37 1.74
CA ARG A 384 -8.63 18.91 1.86
C ARG A 384 -8.25 17.91 0.77
N LEU A 385 -9.14 16.97 0.43
CA LEU A 385 -8.93 16.03 -0.67
C LEU A 385 -8.91 16.69 -2.06
N ALA A 386 -9.53 17.85 -2.20
CA ALA A 386 -9.53 18.61 -3.45
C ALA A 386 -8.20 19.37 -3.69
N GLU A 387 -7.38 19.56 -2.67
CA GLU A 387 -6.08 20.18 -2.81
C GLU A 387 -5.15 19.28 -3.66
N PRO A 388 -4.41 19.85 -4.62
CA PRO A 388 -3.64 19.04 -5.58
C PRO A 388 -2.41 18.36 -4.97
N HIS A 389 -1.88 18.86 -3.85
CA HIS A 389 -0.70 18.35 -3.14
C HIS A 389 0.52 18.04 -4.04
N GLY A 390 0.55 18.56 -5.27
CA GLY A 390 1.60 18.27 -6.26
C GLY A 390 1.49 16.88 -6.92
N VAL A 391 0.43 16.12 -6.67
CA VAL A 391 0.23 14.79 -7.28
C VAL A 391 -0.17 14.95 -8.75
N ALA A 392 0.73 14.52 -9.64
CA ALA A 392 0.48 14.55 -11.07
C ALA A 392 -0.60 13.54 -11.51
N GLU A 393 -1.42 13.93 -12.46
CA GLU A 393 -2.35 13.03 -13.14
C GLU A 393 -1.59 12.09 -14.08
N LEU A 394 -1.89 10.79 -14.02
CA LEU A 394 -1.27 9.76 -14.85
C LEU A 394 -2.20 9.24 -15.98
N GLY A 395 -3.43 9.72 -16.05
CA GLY A 395 -4.41 9.28 -17.05
C GLY A 395 -5.07 7.94 -16.74
N LEU A 396 -4.95 7.45 -15.50
CA LEU A 396 -5.62 6.22 -15.04
C LEU A 396 -7.07 6.46 -14.64
N ASP A 397 -7.36 7.64 -14.12
CA ASP A 397 -8.67 7.99 -13.57
C ASP A 397 -9.77 8.15 -14.62
N PRO A 398 -11.02 7.82 -14.27
CA PRO A 398 -12.17 8.28 -15.03
C PRO A 398 -12.25 9.82 -15.07
N PRO A 399 -12.82 10.42 -16.12
CA PRO A 399 -12.82 11.88 -16.30
C PRO A 399 -13.40 12.72 -15.16
N HIS A 400 -14.25 12.12 -14.30
CA HIS A 400 -14.99 12.84 -13.24
C HIS A 400 -14.70 12.36 -11.82
N ALA A 401 -13.70 11.49 -11.62
CA ALA A 401 -13.45 10.89 -10.32
C ALA A 401 -11.98 10.47 -10.17
N GLN A 402 -11.15 11.38 -9.63
CA GLN A 402 -9.69 11.21 -9.60
C GLN A 402 -9.23 10.45 -8.34
N TRP A 403 -9.39 9.13 -8.31
CA TRP A 403 -8.95 8.26 -7.22
C TRP A 403 -7.43 8.13 -7.10
N GLN A 404 -6.71 8.20 -8.22
CA GLN A 404 -5.24 8.14 -8.26
C GLN A 404 -4.62 9.31 -7.50
N ARG A 405 -5.16 10.52 -7.68
CA ARG A 405 -4.60 11.76 -7.16
C ARG A 405 -4.89 12.03 -5.67
N LEU A 406 -5.77 11.25 -5.01
CA LEU A 406 -6.10 11.47 -3.61
C LEU A 406 -4.88 11.25 -2.71
N ASP A 407 -4.38 12.27 -2.02
CA ASP A 407 -3.43 12.10 -0.92
C ASP A 407 -4.16 12.08 0.42
N LEU A 408 -4.56 10.87 0.85
CA LEU A 408 -5.28 10.68 2.11
C LEU A 408 -4.42 11.07 3.31
N LEU A 409 -3.11 10.80 3.26
CA LEU A 409 -2.22 11.10 4.37
C LEU A 409 -2.09 12.60 4.58
N ASP A 410 -1.87 13.35 3.50
CA ASP A 410 -1.75 14.80 3.59
C ASP A 410 -3.10 15.45 3.99
N ALA A 411 -4.22 14.95 3.46
CA ALA A 411 -5.56 15.43 3.81
C ALA A 411 -5.89 15.29 5.31
N ILE A 412 -5.39 14.25 6.00
CA ILE A 412 -5.62 14.07 7.44
C ILE A 412 -4.56 14.74 8.31
N HIS A 413 -3.40 15.07 7.76
CA HIS A 413 -2.25 15.62 8.52
C HIS A 413 -2.22 17.15 8.55
N GLN A 414 -2.93 17.83 7.67
CA GLN A 414 -3.03 19.30 7.67
C GLN A 414 -3.63 19.81 8.99
N ARG A 415 -2.85 20.64 9.67
CA ARG A 415 -3.20 21.32 10.91
C ARG A 415 -4.00 22.59 10.64
#